data_9eeb0f18cd520d894d4cb12c01c54daa
#
_entry.id   9eeb0f18cd520d894d4cb12c01c54daa
#
_cell.length_a   1.000
_cell.length_b   1.000
_cell.length_c   1.000
_cell.angle_alpha   90.00
_cell.angle_beta   90.00
_cell.angle_gamma   90.00
#
_symmetry.space_group_name_H-M   'P 1'
#
loop_
_entity.id
_entity.type
_entity.pdbx_description
1 polymer ?
#
loop_
_entity_poly.entity_id
_entity_poly.type
_entity_poly.pdbx_seq_one_letter_code
_entity_poly.pdbx_strand_id
1 'polypeptide(L)'
;MAFQDIKAKYVRYRNKRLANKPQFQRSVNRSKGGDIGIFVMLGIVAFIMVLPMVYAICQSLKPLDELFVFPPRFIVVNPTGKNYQDLFNLMNESWVPFSRYIFNTVFISFCGTFGNVIFASYAAYALAKIKFPGRKFLFSMVVYSLMFNATVTGITNFITMSLLGWVDSYLAVIVPSFCYTFGLYLMKQFMETSVNDSVLESARLDGAGENLIFWRIAMPMVKPAWITLIIFVFKDLWNMGASLYIYSEQLKTFNYAISQLVTSGIARSGVSAAATVVMMIVPITVFVITQSNVITTMSASGMKD
;
A
#
# COMPACT_ATOMS: atom_id res chain seq x y z
N MET A 1 5.06 39.44 43.17
CA MET A 1 4.18 38.25 43.00
C MET A 1 4.14 37.73 41.56
N ALA A 2 4.03 38.55 40.51
CA ALA A 2 3.93 38.08 39.11
C ALA A 2 5.15 37.29 38.54
N PHE A 3 6.35 37.56 39.02
CA PHE A 3 7.59 36.90 38.52
C PHE A 3 7.76 35.45 39.01
N GLN A 4 7.25 35.14 40.18
CA GLN A 4 7.28 33.77 40.73
C GLN A 4 6.27 32.87 40.04
N ASP A 5 5.10 33.39 39.65
CA ASP A 5 4.08 32.64 38.90
C ASP A 5 4.53 32.28 37.49
N ILE A 6 5.26 33.16 36.79
CA ILE A 6 5.81 32.89 35.44
C ILE A 6 6.88 31.80 35.51
N LYS A 7 7.73 31.84 36.56
CA LYS A 7 8.77 30.83 36.77
C LYS A 7 8.18 29.45 37.08
N ALA A 8 7.13 29.40 37.87
CA ALA A 8 6.41 28.17 38.18
C ALA A 8 5.70 27.57 36.97
N LYS A 9 5.09 28.42 36.10
CA LYS A 9 4.46 28.01 34.84
C LYS A 9 5.48 27.46 33.83
N TYR A 10 6.64 28.09 33.73
CA TYR A 10 7.74 27.64 32.86
C TYR A 10 8.34 26.31 33.35
N VAL A 11 8.52 26.11 34.64
CA VAL A 11 9.01 24.85 35.20
C VAL A 11 7.99 23.71 35.00
N ARG A 12 6.69 23.97 35.15
CA ARG A 12 5.62 22.99 34.85
C ARG A 12 5.58 22.61 33.38
N TYR A 13 5.73 23.59 32.48
CA TYR A 13 5.77 23.32 31.02
C TYR A 13 6.98 22.51 30.62
N ARG A 14 8.16 22.83 31.21
CA ARG A 14 9.42 22.09 30.96
C ARG A 14 9.34 20.66 31.50
N ASN A 15 8.77 20.45 32.68
CA ASN A 15 8.60 19.12 33.25
C ASN A 15 7.58 18.28 32.46
N LYS A 16 6.51 18.88 31.96
CA LYS A 16 5.53 18.21 31.08
C LYS A 16 6.16 17.80 29.73
N ARG A 17 7.08 18.62 29.20
CA ARG A 17 7.83 18.33 27.97
C ARG A 17 8.89 17.23 28.19
N LEU A 18 9.47 17.16 29.37
CA LEU A 18 10.42 16.13 29.75
C LEU A 18 9.73 14.78 30.08
N ALA A 19 8.54 14.82 30.66
CA ALA A 19 7.73 13.63 30.91
C ALA A 19 7.16 13.00 29.61
N ASN A 20 6.95 13.81 28.54
CA ASN A 20 6.47 13.33 27.24
C ASN A 20 7.61 12.95 26.26
N LYS A 21 8.88 13.03 26.66
CA LYS A 21 9.94 12.39 25.85
C LYS A 21 9.77 10.89 26.01
N PRO A 22 9.66 10.15 24.87
CA PRO A 22 9.67 8.70 24.95
C PRO A 22 10.95 8.29 25.68
N GLN A 23 10.81 7.79 26.89
CA GLN A 23 11.91 7.14 27.60
C GLN A 23 12.20 5.88 26.77
N PHE A 24 13.25 5.91 25.98
CA PHE A 24 13.87 4.71 25.44
C PHE A 24 14.26 3.86 26.65
N GLN A 25 13.40 2.94 27.06
CA GLN A 25 13.75 1.90 28.02
C GLN A 25 14.89 1.11 27.37
N ARG A 26 16.12 1.41 27.79
CA ARG A 26 17.28 0.57 27.46
C ARG A 26 16.96 -0.80 28.04
N SER A 27 16.73 -1.78 27.18
CA SER A 27 16.64 -3.16 27.62
C SER A 27 17.99 -3.50 28.25
N VAL A 28 17.95 -3.95 29.50
CA VAL A 28 19.13 -4.14 30.38
C VAL A 28 20.12 -5.20 29.83
N ASN A 29 19.74 -5.94 28.80
CA ASN A 29 20.47 -7.08 28.24
C ASN A 29 21.10 -6.85 26.86
N ARG A 30 21.18 -5.61 26.35
CA ARG A 30 21.71 -5.37 24.99
C ARG A 30 23.12 -4.78 25.05
N SER A 31 24.10 -5.53 24.54
CA SER A 31 25.47 -5.06 24.37
C SER A 31 25.56 -3.99 23.27
N LYS A 32 26.29 -2.90 23.51
CA LYS A 32 26.56 -1.86 22.48
C LYS A 32 27.13 -2.45 21.17
N GLY A 33 27.97 -3.47 21.27
CA GLY A 33 28.50 -4.19 20.11
C GLY A 33 27.45 -4.95 19.33
N GLY A 34 26.48 -5.55 20.02
CA GLY A 34 25.34 -6.21 19.37
C GLY A 34 24.43 -5.24 18.62
N ASP A 35 24.20 -4.06 19.18
CA ASP A 35 23.40 -3.02 18.49
C ASP A 35 24.12 -2.51 17.25
N ILE A 36 25.44 -2.26 17.31
CA ILE A 36 26.24 -1.86 16.14
C ILE A 36 26.20 -2.96 15.08
N GLY A 37 26.35 -4.23 15.44
CA GLY A 37 26.26 -5.36 14.51
C GLY A 37 24.93 -5.43 13.78
N ILE A 38 23.81 -5.24 14.50
CA ILE A 38 22.47 -5.19 13.91
C ILE A 38 22.32 -3.99 12.97
N PHE A 39 22.76 -2.79 13.36
CA PHE A 39 22.68 -1.60 12.50
C PHE A 39 23.53 -1.75 11.23
N VAL A 40 24.72 -2.33 11.32
CA VAL A 40 25.57 -2.61 10.15
C VAL A 40 24.90 -3.63 9.24
N MET A 41 24.39 -4.73 9.78
CA MET A 41 23.65 -5.74 8.99
C MET A 41 22.43 -5.13 8.30
N LEU A 42 21.60 -4.38 9.02
CA LEU A 42 20.44 -3.71 8.45
C LEU A 42 20.85 -2.67 7.40
N GLY A 43 21.93 -1.94 7.63
CA GLY A 43 22.47 -0.97 6.67
C GLY A 43 22.92 -1.63 5.36
N ILE A 44 23.60 -2.76 5.43
CA ILE A 44 24.00 -3.54 4.24
C ILE A 44 22.78 -4.03 3.48
N VAL A 45 21.79 -4.62 4.17
CA VAL A 45 20.56 -5.09 3.55
C VAL A 45 19.80 -3.93 2.91
N ALA A 46 19.66 -2.80 3.60
CA ALA A 46 18.99 -1.61 3.07
C ALA A 46 19.72 -1.07 1.83
N PHE A 47 21.05 -1.02 1.85
CA PHE A 47 21.85 -0.60 0.70
C PHE A 47 21.60 -1.50 -0.52
N ILE A 48 21.65 -2.84 -0.34
CA ILE A 48 21.37 -3.79 -1.43
C ILE A 48 19.95 -3.60 -1.98
N MET A 49 18.95 -3.38 -1.11
CA MET A 49 17.55 -3.19 -1.53
C MET A 49 17.32 -1.88 -2.29
N VAL A 50 18.12 -0.85 -2.05
CA VAL A 50 18.02 0.44 -2.75
C VAL A 50 18.70 0.40 -4.13
N LEU A 51 19.70 -0.47 -4.33
CA LEU A 51 20.46 -0.55 -5.58
C LEU A 51 19.59 -0.66 -6.85
N PRO A 52 18.55 -1.52 -6.93
CA PRO A 52 17.72 -1.61 -8.12
C PRO A 52 16.99 -0.30 -8.44
N MET A 53 16.55 0.44 -7.39
CA MET A 53 15.87 1.73 -7.58
C MET A 53 16.85 2.78 -8.12
N VAL A 54 18.05 2.87 -7.54
CA VAL A 54 19.11 3.78 -8.04
C VAL A 54 19.49 3.42 -9.47
N TYR A 55 19.60 2.13 -9.77
CA TYR A 55 19.89 1.66 -11.13
C TYR A 55 18.79 2.07 -12.12
N ALA A 56 17.51 1.93 -11.78
CA ALA A 56 16.41 2.37 -12.62
C ALA A 56 16.45 3.89 -12.90
N ILE A 57 16.77 4.70 -11.86
CA ILE A 57 16.94 6.15 -12.01
C ILE A 57 18.14 6.45 -12.91
N CYS A 58 19.27 5.78 -12.72
CA CYS A 58 20.43 5.94 -13.58
C CYS A 58 20.11 5.58 -15.03
N GLN A 59 19.44 4.46 -15.27
CA GLN A 59 19.05 4.04 -16.63
C GLN A 59 18.11 5.03 -17.31
N SER A 60 17.22 5.69 -16.57
CA SER A 60 16.31 6.69 -17.12
C SER A 60 17.00 7.96 -17.61
N LEU A 61 18.18 8.25 -17.09
CA LEU A 61 18.99 9.43 -17.44
C LEU A 61 20.10 9.15 -18.44
N LYS A 62 20.31 7.88 -18.84
CA LYS A 62 21.34 7.52 -19.83
C LYS A 62 20.87 7.81 -21.26
N PRO A 63 21.73 8.39 -22.10
CA PRO A 63 21.50 8.43 -23.54
C PRO A 63 21.55 7.02 -24.15
N LEU A 64 20.99 6.86 -25.35
CA LEU A 64 20.84 5.56 -26.01
C LEU A 64 22.18 4.86 -26.26
N ASP A 65 23.21 5.60 -26.64
CA ASP A 65 24.56 5.12 -26.86
C ASP A 65 25.23 4.58 -25.58
N GLU A 66 24.92 5.14 -24.42
CA GLU A 66 25.45 4.66 -23.14
C GLU A 66 24.70 3.44 -22.59
N LEU A 67 23.42 3.25 -22.98
CA LEU A 67 22.61 2.12 -22.54
C LEU A 67 23.10 0.76 -23.04
N PHE A 68 23.77 0.73 -24.20
CA PHE A 68 24.21 -0.50 -24.87
C PHE A 68 25.71 -0.76 -24.76
N VAL A 69 26.46 0.02 -23.96
CA VAL A 69 27.87 -0.22 -23.70
C VAL A 69 28.03 -1.52 -22.88
N PHE A 70 28.87 -2.41 -23.36
CA PHE A 70 29.26 -3.61 -22.61
C PHE A 70 30.68 -3.46 -22.06
N PRO A 71 30.97 -3.74 -20.76
CA PRO A 71 29.99 -4.11 -19.71
C PRO A 71 29.10 -2.93 -19.29
N PRO A 72 27.82 -3.22 -18.86
CA PRO A 72 26.88 -2.17 -18.51
C PRO A 72 27.38 -1.35 -17.32
N ARG A 73 27.48 -0.04 -17.50
CA ARG A 73 27.90 0.87 -16.44
C ARG A 73 26.75 1.10 -15.46
N PHE A 74 27.01 1.12 -14.16
CA PHE A 74 25.98 1.42 -13.16
C PHE A 74 25.64 2.91 -13.13
N ILE A 75 26.66 3.77 -13.14
CA ILE A 75 26.55 5.22 -13.03
C ILE A 75 26.45 5.85 -14.44
N VAL A 76 25.70 6.93 -14.53
CA VAL A 76 25.55 7.73 -15.76
C VAL A 76 26.80 8.59 -15.96
N VAL A 77 27.35 8.64 -17.15
CA VAL A 77 28.48 9.52 -17.51
C VAL A 77 27.94 10.83 -18.12
N ASN A 78 27.01 10.72 -19.05
CA ASN A 78 26.41 11.87 -19.74
C ASN A 78 24.90 11.93 -19.44
N PRO A 79 24.47 12.51 -18.32
CA PRO A 79 23.04 12.54 -17.95
C PRO A 79 22.24 13.37 -18.95
N THR A 80 21.14 12.80 -19.44
CA THR A 80 20.20 13.45 -20.37
C THR A 80 18.76 13.34 -19.89
N GLY A 81 17.97 14.40 -20.12
CA GLY A 81 16.52 14.38 -19.90
C GLY A 81 15.72 13.94 -21.14
N LYS A 82 16.40 13.58 -22.24
CA LYS A 82 15.74 13.26 -23.51
C LYS A 82 14.75 12.09 -23.39
N ASN A 83 15.09 11.07 -22.60
CA ASN A 83 14.20 9.93 -22.40
C ASN A 83 12.84 10.32 -21.83
N TYR A 84 12.79 11.35 -20.97
CA TYR A 84 11.53 11.86 -20.42
C TYR A 84 10.77 12.69 -21.47
N GLN A 85 11.48 13.51 -22.27
CA GLN A 85 10.86 14.26 -23.37
C GLN A 85 10.27 13.30 -24.42
N ASP A 86 11.02 12.27 -24.80
CA ASP A 86 10.58 11.25 -25.75
C ASP A 86 9.40 10.45 -25.18
N LEU A 87 9.38 10.17 -23.87
CA LEU A 87 8.24 9.57 -23.19
C LEU A 87 6.97 10.43 -23.37
N PHE A 88 7.05 11.72 -23.08
CA PHE A 88 5.91 12.63 -23.22
C PHE A 88 5.46 12.77 -24.68
N ASN A 89 6.40 12.83 -25.63
CA ASN A 89 6.07 12.93 -27.05
C ASN A 89 5.35 11.67 -27.55
N LEU A 90 5.90 10.48 -27.25
CA LEU A 90 5.26 9.20 -27.62
C LEU A 90 3.86 9.04 -27.02
N MET A 91 3.66 9.56 -25.82
CA MET A 91 2.37 9.49 -25.16
C MET A 91 1.34 10.48 -25.72
N ASN A 92 1.79 11.60 -26.28
CA ASN A 92 0.92 12.56 -26.96
C ASN A 92 0.54 12.11 -28.37
N GLU A 93 1.38 11.31 -29.03
CA GLU A 93 1.12 10.75 -30.39
C GLU A 93 0.21 9.51 -30.35
N SER A 94 -0.04 8.93 -29.17
CA SER A 94 -0.90 7.76 -29.02
C SER A 94 -2.37 8.11 -29.26
N TRP A 95 -3.15 7.17 -29.86
CA TRP A 95 -4.59 7.36 -30.12
C TRP A 95 -5.40 7.72 -28.88
N VAL A 96 -4.99 7.23 -27.70
CA VAL A 96 -5.60 7.58 -26.42
C VAL A 96 -4.67 8.54 -25.68
N PRO A 97 -5.16 9.72 -25.27
CA PRO A 97 -4.34 10.67 -24.52
C PRO A 97 -3.76 10.07 -23.25
N PHE A 98 -2.50 10.38 -22.97
CA PHE A 98 -1.78 9.91 -21.79
C PHE A 98 -2.53 10.18 -20.46
N SER A 99 -3.16 11.32 -20.37
CA SER A 99 -4.00 11.69 -19.22
C SER A 99 -5.09 10.65 -18.92
N ARG A 100 -5.58 9.94 -19.94
CA ARG A 100 -6.60 8.91 -19.77
C ARG A 100 -6.07 7.68 -19.05
N TYR A 101 -4.87 7.21 -19.41
CA TYR A 101 -4.24 6.08 -18.71
C TYR A 101 -3.93 6.40 -17.24
N ILE A 102 -3.44 7.62 -16.95
CA ILE A 102 -3.23 8.08 -15.58
C ILE A 102 -4.55 8.13 -14.83
N PHE A 103 -5.58 8.75 -15.42
CA PHE A 103 -6.91 8.83 -14.81
C PHE A 103 -7.45 7.44 -14.48
N ASN A 104 -7.38 6.50 -15.42
CA ASN A 104 -7.84 5.13 -15.21
C ASN A 104 -7.12 4.47 -14.04
N THR A 105 -5.79 4.60 -14.00
CA THR A 105 -4.99 4.01 -12.92
C THR A 105 -5.33 4.61 -11.56
N VAL A 106 -5.42 5.94 -11.47
CA VAL A 106 -5.80 6.63 -10.24
C VAL A 106 -7.23 6.26 -9.81
N PHE A 107 -8.17 6.27 -10.76
CA PHE A 107 -9.56 5.96 -10.50
C PHE A 107 -9.76 4.51 -10.00
N ILE A 108 -9.18 3.53 -10.71
CA ILE A 108 -9.23 2.12 -10.33
C ILE A 108 -8.58 1.90 -8.97
N SER A 109 -7.36 2.44 -8.78
CA SER A 109 -6.62 2.26 -7.54
C SER A 109 -7.33 2.91 -6.36
N PHE A 110 -7.87 4.11 -6.52
CA PHE A 110 -8.60 4.81 -5.46
C PHE A 110 -9.92 4.12 -5.12
N CYS A 111 -10.79 3.89 -6.12
CA CYS A 111 -12.10 3.27 -5.90
C CYS A 111 -11.96 1.83 -5.40
N GLY A 112 -11.04 1.05 -5.97
CA GLY A 112 -10.80 -0.32 -5.54
C GLY A 112 -10.26 -0.41 -4.12
N THR A 113 -9.28 0.42 -3.76
CA THR A 113 -8.71 0.46 -2.40
C THR A 113 -9.74 0.91 -1.38
N PHE A 114 -10.45 2.01 -1.67
CA PHE A 114 -11.47 2.54 -0.77
C PHE A 114 -12.60 1.54 -0.52
N GLY A 115 -13.14 0.95 -1.61
CA GLY A 115 -14.17 -0.07 -1.49
C GLY A 115 -13.67 -1.30 -0.73
N ASN A 116 -12.46 -1.79 -1.03
CA ASN A 116 -11.88 -2.92 -0.31
C ASN A 116 -11.79 -2.65 1.21
N VAL A 117 -11.24 -1.51 1.61
CA VAL A 117 -11.12 -1.15 3.04
C VAL A 117 -12.46 -1.16 3.73
N ILE A 118 -13.50 -0.61 3.11
CA ILE A 118 -14.85 -0.57 3.67
C ILE A 118 -15.41 -2.00 3.80
N PHE A 119 -15.48 -2.74 2.70
CA PHE A 119 -16.10 -4.07 2.69
C PHE A 119 -15.34 -5.07 3.56
N ALA A 120 -14.01 -5.10 3.47
CA ALA A 120 -13.18 -5.98 4.30
C ALA A 120 -13.31 -5.64 5.79
N SER A 121 -13.39 -4.34 6.14
CA SER A 121 -13.53 -3.93 7.53
C SER A 121 -14.90 -4.29 8.11
N TYR A 122 -16.00 -4.08 7.37
CA TYR A 122 -17.32 -4.50 7.80
C TYR A 122 -17.44 -6.01 7.98
N ALA A 123 -16.96 -6.78 6.98
CA ALA A 123 -16.95 -8.23 7.05
C ALA A 123 -16.07 -8.73 8.21
N ALA A 124 -14.91 -8.13 8.42
CA ALA A 124 -14.01 -8.46 9.52
C ALA A 124 -14.66 -8.17 10.89
N TYR A 125 -15.33 -7.03 11.03
CA TYR A 125 -16.05 -6.66 12.24
C TYR A 125 -17.17 -7.65 12.55
N ALA A 126 -17.99 -7.99 11.56
CA ALA A 126 -19.03 -9.00 11.71
C ALA A 126 -18.46 -10.36 12.12
N LEU A 127 -17.39 -10.80 11.45
CA LEU A 127 -16.71 -12.07 11.74
C LEU A 127 -15.93 -12.05 13.07
N ALA A 128 -15.51 -10.90 13.58
CA ALA A 128 -14.74 -10.78 14.82
C ALA A 128 -15.61 -10.54 16.06
N LYS A 129 -16.63 -9.69 15.96
CA LYS A 129 -17.34 -9.11 17.11
C LYS A 129 -18.82 -9.39 17.18
N ILE A 130 -19.46 -9.82 16.10
CA ILE A 130 -20.88 -10.16 16.10
C ILE A 130 -21.05 -11.67 16.24
N LYS A 131 -21.90 -12.10 17.15
CA LYS A 131 -22.25 -13.52 17.36
C LYS A 131 -23.44 -13.87 16.48
N PHE A 132 -23.20 -14.69 15.43
CA PHE A 132 -24.25 -15.21 14.56
C PHE A 132 -23.98 -16.66 14.17
N PRO A 133 -25.02 -17.45 13.84
CA PRO A 133 -24.84 -18.84 13.40
C PRO A 133 -24.08 -18.87 12.05
N GLY A 134 -23.17 -19.84 11.92
CA GLY A 134 -22.36 -19.97 10.69
C GLY A 134 -21.08 -19.14 10.64
N ARG A 135 -20.80 -18.25 11.62
CA ARG A 135 -19.59 -17.41 11.67
C ARG A 135 -18.30 -18.20 11.45
N LYS A 136 -18.14 -19.34 12.16
CA LYS A 136 -16.93 -20.17 12.05
C LYS A 136 -16.80 -20.78 10.65
N PHE A 137 -17.90 -21.20 10.06
CA PHE A 137 -17.92 -21.76 8.71
C PHE A 137 -17.50 -20.72 7.67
N LEU A 138 -18.09 -19.53 7.71
CA LEU A 138 -17.71 -18.43 6.80
C LEU A 138 -16.25 -18.04 6.94
N PHE A 139 -15.75 -17.97 8.18
CA PHE A 139 -14.34 -17.67 8.37
C PHE A 139 -13.42 -18.79 7.85
N SER A 140 -13.80 -20.07 8.01
CA SER A 140 -13.05 -21.18 7.42
C SER A 140 -13.02 -21.10 5.89
N MET A 141 -14.11 -20.70 5.25
CA MET A 141 -14.13 -20.44 3.79
C MET A 141 -13.13 -19.36 3.39
N VAL A 142 -13.04 -18.26 4.16
CA VAL A 142 -12.05 -17.20 3.94
C VAL A 142 -10.63 -17.77 4.04
N VAL A 143 -10.34 -18.59 5.06
CA VAL A 143 -9.02 -19.21 5.24
C VAL A 143 -8.69 -20.16 4.10
N TYR A 144 -9.64 -21.01 3.70
CA TYR A 144 -9.43 -21.91 2.57
C TYR A 144 -9.22 -21.17 1.25
N SER A 145 -9.90 -20.04 1.05
CA SER A 145 -9.73 -19.24 -0.18
C SER A 145 -8.31 -18.66 -0.33
N LEU A 146 -7.55 -18.50 0.76
CA LEU A 146 -6.13 -18.10 0.69
C LEU A 146 -5.23 -19.17 0.07
N MET A 147 -5.68 -20.42 0.02
CA MET A 147 -4.91 -21.54 -0.56
C MET A 147 -5.07 -21.65 -2.07
N PHE A 148 -6.06 -20.95 -2.67
CA PHE A 148 -6.29 -20.99 -4.10
C PHE A 148 -5.31 -20.11 -4.86
N ASN A 149 -4.78 -20.64 -5.96
CA ASN A 149 -3.89 -19.90 -6.84
C ASN A 149 -4.69 -18.87 -7.67
N ALA A 150 -4.14 -17.66 -7.80
CA ALA A 150 -4.74 -16.56 -8.56
C ALA A 150 -5.04 -16.92 -10.03
N THR A 151 -4.24 -17.81 -10.65
CA THR A 151 -4.46 -18.26 -12.03
C THR A 151 -5.77 -19.04 -12.18
N VAL A 152 -6.06 -19.92 -11.23
CA VAL A 152 -7.30 -20.73 -11.24
C VAL A 152 -8.52 -19.86 -11.01
N THR A 153 -8.43 -18.96 -10.04
CA THR A 153 -9.53 -18.01 -9.75
C THR A 153 -9.74 -17.02 -10.89
N GLY A 154 -8.70 -16.69 -11.68
CA GLY A 154 -8.78 -15.80 -12.82
C GLY A 154 -9.77 -16.27 -13.90
N ILE A 155 -9.77 -17.57 -14.23
CA ILE A 155 -10.70 -18.16 -15.22
C ILE A 155 -12.15 -18.07 -14.73
N THR A 156 -12.39 -18.46 -13.48
CA THR A 156 -13.73 -18.41 -12.87
C THR A 156 -14.25 -16.98 -12.78
N ASN A 157 -13.40 -16.03 -12.41
CA ASN A 157 -13.73 -14.62 -12.37
C ASN A 157 -14.09 -14.09 -13.76
N PHE A 158 -13.36 -14.48 -14.81
CA PHE A 158 -13.68 -14.07 -16.18
C PHE A 158 -15.08 -14.53 -16.59
N ILE A 159 -15.42 -15.79 -16.34
CA ILE A 159 -16.76 -16.32 -16.63
C ILE A 159 -17.83 -15.54 -15.87
N THR A 160 -17.60 -15.27 -14.58
CA THR A 160 -18.53 -14.48 -13.76
C THR A 160 -18.72 -13.07 -14.30
N MET A 161 -17.64 -12.38 -14.66
CA MET A 161 -17.71 -11.02 -15.23
C MET A 161 -18.41 -11.01 -16.59
N SER A 162 -18.20 -12.06 -17.40
CA SER A 162 -18.88 -12.22 -18.68
C SER A 162 -20.39 -12.44 -18.52
N LEU A 163 -20.80 -13.28 -17.59
CA LEU A 163 -22.21 -13.52 -17.27
C LEU A 163 -22.92 -12.27 -16.73
N LEU A 164 -22.21 -11.42 -15.97
CA LEU A 164 -22.73 -10.15 -15.44
C LEU A 164 -22.72 -9.02 -16.49
N GLY A 165 -22.13 -9.22 -17.67
CA GLY A 165 -21.97 -8.19 -18.69
C GLY A 165 -20.99 -7.08 -18.27
N TRP A 166 -20.06 -7.34 -17.36
CA TRP A 166 -19.10 -6.35 -16.84
C TRP A 166 -17.77 -6.34 -17.60
N VAL A 167 -17.56 -7.28 -18.52
CA VAL A 167 -16.37 -7.31 -19.37
C VAL A 167 -16.26 -5.99 -20.12
N ASP A 168 -15.05 -5.48 -20.26
CA ASP A 168 -14.70 -4.20 -20.87
C ASP A 168 -15.30 -2.98 -20.13
N SER A 169 -15.35 -3.05 -18.79
CA SER A 169 -15.76 -1.95 -17.93
C SER A 169 -14.88 -1.84 -16.70
N TYR A 170 -14.90 -0.67 -16.03
CA TYR A 170 -14.22 -0.49 -14.75
C TYR A 170 -14.74 -1.45 -13.66
N LEU A 171 -16.01 -1.86 -13.73
CA LEU A 171 -16.62 -2.75 -12.75
C LEU A 171 -15.93 -4.11 -12.70
N ALA A 172 -15.48 -4.62 -13.84
CA ALA A 172 -14.76 -5.90 -13.90
C ALA A 172 -13.45 -5.92 -13.11
N VAL A 173 -12.88 -4.77 -12.81
CA VAL A 173 -11.64 -4.64 -12.06
C VAL A 173 -11.88 -4.15 -10.64
N ILE A 174 -12.74 -3.14 -10.48
CA ILE A 174 -12.99 -2.49 -9.19
C ILE A 174 -13.76 -3.42 -8.25
N VAL A 175 -14.83 -4.07 -8.72
CA VAL A 175 -15.68 -4.88 -7.84
C VAL A 175 -14.94 -6.12 -7.29
N PRO A 176 -14.20 -6.91 -8.09
CA PRO A 176 -13.41 -8.01 -7.56
C PRO A 176 -12.34 -7.58 -6.54
N SER A 177 -11.79 -6.37 -6.68
CA SER A 177 -10.81 -5.86 -5.72
C SER A 177 -11.38 -5.66 -4.31
N PHE A 178 -12.70 -5.52 -4.15
CA PHE A 178 -13.35 -5.44 -2.85
C PHE A 178 -13.22 -6.74 -2.04
N CYS A 179 -13.03 -7.87 -2.72
CA CYS A 179 -12.94 -9.20 -2.12
C CYS A 179 -11.49 -9.66 -1.90
N TYR A 180 -10.60 -8.77 -1.48
CA TYR A 180 -9.21 -9.12 -1.18
C TYR A 180 -9.12 -9.97 0.10
N THR A 181 -9.07 -11.28 -0.07
CA THR A 181 -9.19 -12.28 1.02
C THR A 181 -8.13 -12.12 2.12
N PHE A 182 -6.88 -11.85 1.74
CA PHE A 182 -5.82 -11.64 2.72
C PHE A 182 -6.08 -10.40 3.58
N GLY A 183 -6.62 -9.33 2.98
CA GLY A 183 -7.00 -8.14 3.71
C GLY A 183 -8.11 -8.38 4.72
N LEU A 184 -9.14 -9.12 4.34
CA LEU A 184 -10.21 -9.53 5.25
C LEU A 184 -9.68 -10.35 6.42
N TYR A 185 -8.82 -11.33 6.16
CA TYR A 185 -8.17 -12.15 7.20
C TYR A 185 -7.37 -11.27 8.18
N LEU A 186 -6.51 -10.40 7.65
CA LEU A 186 -5.69 -9.48 8.44
C LEU A 186 -6.57 -8.57 9.32
N MET A 187 -7.57 -7.92 8.74
CA MET A 187 -8.50 -7.04 9.46
C MET A 187 -9.24 -7.77 10.58
N LYS A 188 -9.70 -9.00 10.31
CA LYS A 188 -10.40 -9.83 11.31
C LYS A 188 -9.48 -10.16 12.48
N GLN A 189 -8.23 -10.54 12.25
CA GLN A 189 -7.27 -10.84 13.31
C GLN A 189 -6.98 -9.60 14.18
N PHE A 190 -6.78 -8.44 13.55
CA PHE A 190 -6.59 -7.20 14.30
C PHE A 190 -7.83 -6.78 15.08
N MET A 191 -9.03 -6.97 14.54
CA MET A 191 -10.27 -6.67 15.28
C MET A 191 -10.45 -7.58 16.49
N GLU A 192 -10.09 -8.87 16.38
CA GLU A 192 -10.16 -9.78 17.53
C GLU A 192 -9.23 -9.36 18.67
N THR A 193 -7.99 -8.99 18.33
CA THR A 193 -6.95 -8.71 19.34
C THR A 193 -6.97 -7.29 19.87
N SER A 194 -7.30 -6.30 19.04
CA SER A 194 -7.17 -4.87 19.42
C SER A 194 -8.46 -4.25 19.91
N VAL A 195 -9.63 -4.80 19.56
CA VAL A 195 -10.92 -4.27 19.99
C VAL A 195 -11.42 -5.08 21.20
N ASN A 196 -11.48 -4.44 22.36
CA ASN A 196 -11.96 -5.09 23.58
C ASN A 196 -13.49 -5.23 23.57
N ASP A 197 -14.00 -6.42 23.86
CA ASP A 197 -15.45 -6.70 23.88
C ASP A 197 -16.17 -5.89 24.97
N SER A 198 -15.52 -5.64 26.13
CA SER A 198 -16.09 -4.82 27.19
C SER A 198 -16.41 -3.38 26.78
N VAL A 199 -15.57 -2.79 25.89
CA VAL A 199 -15.81 -1.44 25.36
C VAL A 199 -17.04 -1.44 24.43
N LEU A 200 -17.19 -2.49 23.61
CA LEU A 200 -18.33 -2.63 22.70
C LEU A 200 -19.64 -2.86 23.51
N GLU A 201 -19.58 -3.68 24.56
CA GLU A 201 -20.73 -3.95 25.42
C GLU A 201 -21.18 -2.69 26.17
N SER A 202 -20.24 -1.92 26.73
CA SER A 202 -20.56 -0.64 27.36
C SER A 202 -21.25 0.32 26.39
N ALA A 203 -20.73 0.43 25.14
CA ALA A 203 -21.34 1.29 24.12
C ALA A 203 -22.75 0.82 23.72
N ARG A 204 -23.01 -0.50 23.71
CA ARG A 204 -24.36 -1.07 23.47
C ARG A 204 -25.32 -0.74 24.62
N LEU A 205 -24.82 -0.79 25.86
CA LEU A 205 -25.62 -0.41 27.03
C LEU A 205 -25.98 1.08 27.02
N ASP A 206 -25.08 1.92 26.48
CA ASP A 206 -25.33 3.36 26.28
C ASP A 206 -26.29 3.62 25.07
N GLY A 207 -26.82 2.58 24.42
CA GLY A 207 -27.77 2.69 23.33
C GLY A 207 -27.14 2.95 21.96
N ALA A 208 -25.80 2.82 21.80
CA ALA A 208 -25.15 3.00 20.53
C ALA A 208 -25.47 1.86 19.55
N GLY A 209 -25.93 2.19 18.33
CA GLY A 209 -26.14 1.21 17.26
C GLY A 209 -24.83 0.65 16.73
N GLU A 210 -24.84 -0.59 16.19
CA GLU A 210 -23.65 -1.31 15.69
C GLU A 210 -22.86 -0.52 14.64
N ASN A 211 -23.52 0.25 13.78
CA ASN A 211 -22.86 1.07 12.77
C ASN A 211 -22.07 2.23 13.39
N LEU A 212 -22.59 2.83 14.48
CA LEU A 212 -21.90 3.88 15.24
C LEU A 212 -20.68 3.30 15.97
N ILE A 213 -20.85 2.14 16.60
CA ILE A 213 -19.80 1.39 17.30
C ILE A 213 -18.68 1.05 16.30
N PHE A 214 -19.02 0.54 15.14
CA PHE A 214 -18.05 0.22 14.09
C PHE A 214 -17.21 1.44 13.70
N TRP A 215 -17.82 2.56 13.30
CA TRP A 215 -17.09 3.71 12.79
C TRP A 215 -16.36 4.52 13.88
N ARG A 216 -16.95 4.68 15.06
CA ARG A 216 -16.38 5.53 16.12
C ARG A 216 -15.50 4.80 17.13
N ILE A 217 -15.66 3.50 17.26
CA ILE A 217 -14.91 2.72 18.26
C ILE A 217 -14.00 1.71 17.58
N ALA A 218 -14.55 0.76 16.80
CA ALA A 218 -13.77 -0.34 16.23
C ALA A 218 -12.75 0.14 15.21
N MET A 219 -13.14 0.95 14.21
CA MET A 219 -12.26 1.41 13.14
C MET A 219 -11.07 2.25 13.62
N PRO A 220 -11.21 3.20 14.55
CA PRO A 220 -10.06 3.90 15.12
C PRO A 220 -9.09 2.99 15.89
N MET A 221 -9.59 1.97 16.60
CA MET A 221 -8.75 1.03 17.35
C MET A 221 -7.90 0.13 16.43
N VAL A 222 -8.39 -0.18 15.23
CA VAL A 222 -7.68 -1.00 14.24
C VAL A 222 -7.03 -0.15 13.13
N LYS A 223 -6.84 1.13 13.38
CA LYS A 223 -6.23 2.07 12.42
C LYS A 223 -5.02 1.53 11.67
N PRO A 224 -4.10 0.82 12.30
CA PRO A 224 -2.93 0.23 11.66
C PRO A 224 -3.23 -0.84 10.63
N ALA A 225 -4.20 -1.67 10.94
CA ALA A 225 -4.58 -2.77 10.06
C ALA A 225 -5.17 -2.24 8.75
N TRP A 226 -6.10 -1.27 8.80
CA TRP A 226 -6.67 -0.72 7.58
C TRP A 226 -5.69 0.18 6.80
N ILE A 227 -4.72 0.83 7.45
CA ILE A 227 -3.63 1.52 6.74
C ILE A 227 -2.73 0.52 6.00
N THR A 228 -2.39 -0.60 6.64
CA THR A 228 -1.63 -1.68 5.99
C THR A 228 -2.41 -2.25 4.80
N LEU A 229 -3.72 -2.44 4.96
CA LEU A 229 -4.59 -2.89 3.89
C LEU A 229 -4.63 -1.91 2.70
N ILE A 230 -4.70 -0.60 2.96
CA ILE A 230 -4.57 0.43 1.92
C ILE A 230 -3.28 0.24 1.13
N ILE A 231 -2.13 0.06 1.79
CA ILE A 231 -0.85 -0.08 1.13
C ILE A 231 -0.84 -1.30 0.20
N PHE A 232 -1.31 -2.46 0.67
CA PHE A 232 -1.32 -3.68 -0.13
C PHE A 232 -2.24 -3.57 -1.33
N VAL A 233 -3.50 -3.20 -1.13
CA VAL A 233 -4.48 -3.14 -2.21
C VAL A 233 -4.15 -2.03 -3.21
N PHE A 234 -3.73 -0.86 -2.72
CA PHE A 234 -3.30 0.23 -3.59
C PHE A 234 -2.10 -0.18 -4.45
N LYS A 235 -1.07 -0.81 -3.85
CA LYS A 235 0.10 -1.29 -4.58
C LYS A 235 -0.29 -2.30 -5.68
N ASP A 236 -1.16 -3.25 -5.36
CA ASP A 236 -1.57 -4.29 -6.31
C ASP A 236 -2.37 -3.69 -7.48
N LEU A 237 -3.31 -2.78 -7.20
CA LEU A 237 -4.09 -2.09 -8.22
C LEU A 237 -3.26 -1.09 -9.05
N TRP A 238 -2.34 -0.38 -8.42
CA TRP A 238 -1.44 0.55 -9.10
C TRP A 238 -0.52 -0.16 -10.09
N ASN A 239 0.00 -1.33 -9.71
CA ASN A 239 0.87 -2.13 -10.55
C ASN A 239 0.12 -3.04 -11.53
N MET A 240 -1.20 -2.95 -11.59
CA MET A 240 -2.00 -3.77 -12.50
C MET A 240 -1.68 -3.41 -13.96
N GLY A 241 -1.13 -4.39 -14.69
CA GLY A 241 -0.81 -4.28 -16.11
C GLY A 241 -2.00 -4.64 -17.01
N ALA A 242 -1.76 -5.52 -17.96
CA ALA A 242 -2.81 -6.04 -18.84
C ALA A 242 -3.87 -6.79 -18.03
N SER A 243 -5.11 -6.35 -18.12
CA SER A 243 -6.25 -7.03 -17.51
C SER A 243 -6.90 -7.95 -18.52
N LEU A 244 -7.27 -9.16 -18.11
CA LEU A 244 -8.04 -10.10 -18.92
C LEU A 244 -9.46 -9.60 -19.21
N TYR A 245 -9.91 -8.60 -18.47
CA TYR A 245 -11.29 -8.10 -18.50
C TYR A 245 -11.46 -6.83 -19.31
N ILE A 246 -10.37 -6.15 -19.70
CA ILE A 246 -10.40 -4.85 -20.39
C ILE A 246 -9.75 -4.99 -21.77
N TYR A 247 -10.53 -4.75 -22.81
CA TYR A 247 -10.09 -4.81 -24.20
C TYR A 247 -9.94 -3.42 -24.81
N SER A 248 -10.88 -2.51 -24.51
CA SER A 248 -10.86 -1.14 -25.00
C SER A 248 -9.65 -0.37 -24.53
N GLU A 249 -8.89 0.23 -25.45
CA GLU A 249 -7.67 0.98 -25.15
C GLU A 249 -7.94 2.15 -24.18
N GLN A 250 -9.12 2.77 -24.27
CA GLN A 250 -9.54 3.90 -23.44
C GLN A 250 -9.72 3.57 -21.96
N LEU A 251 -9.83 2.27 -21.59
CA LEU A 251 -10.03 1.81 -20.23
C LEU A 251 -8.76 1.24 -19.60
N LYS A 252 -7.69 1.08 -20.40
CA LYS A 252 -6.44 0.48 -19.94
C LYS A 252 -5.68 1.37 -18.96
N THR A 253 -4.86 0.73 -18.15
CA THR A 253 -4.06 1.40 -17.10
C THR A 253 -2.75 1.93 -17.65
N PHE A 254 -2.13 2.85 -16.92
CA PHE A 254 -0.83 3.40 -17.25
C PHE A 254 0.28 2.34 -17.29
N ASN A 255 0.25 1.39 -16.36
CA ASN A 255 1.21 0.29 -16.34
C ASN A 255 1.10 -0.59 -17.60
N TYR A 256 -0.11 -0.78 -18.13
CA TYR A 256 -0.30 -1.43 -19.43
C TYR A 256 0.37 -0.63 -20.56
N ALA A 257 0.14 0.67 -20.63
CA ALA A 257 0.75 1.52 -21.66
C ALA A 257 2.28 1.46 -21.61
N ILE A 258 2.88 1.46 -20.43
CA ILE A 258 4.32 1.28 -20.25
C ILE A 258 4.78 -0.10 -20.75
N SER A 259 4.06 -1.16 -20.43
CA SER A 259 4.42 -2.50 -20.87
C SER A 259 4.47 -2.61 -22.41
N GLN A 260 3.60 -1.89 -23.10
CA GLN A 260 3.64 -1.80 -24.57
C GLN A 260 4.88 -1.05 -25.09
N LEU A 261 5.32 -0.01 -24.38
CA LEU A 261 6.57 0.70 -24.71
C LEU A 261 7.79 -0.21 -24.54
N VAL A 262 7.82 -1.02 -23.49
CA VAL A 262 8.90 -1.99 -23.22
C VAL A 262 8.99 -3.03 -24.35
N THR A 263 7.85 -3.54 -24.81
CA THR A 263 7.80 -4.55 -25.90
C THR A 263 8.13 -3.98 -27.27
N SER A 264 8.15 -2.66 -27.43
CA SER A 264 8.42 -1.98 -28.71
C SER A 264 9.89 -2.03 -29.16
N GLY A 265 10.77 -2.67 -28.40
CA GLY A 265 12.15 -2.97 -28.78
C GLY A 265 13.21 -2.12 -28.07
N ILE A 266 14.45 -2.48 -28.41
CA ILE A 266 15.69 -1.99 -27.76
C ILE A 266 15.83 -0.47 -27.87
N ALA A 267 15.42 0.15 -28.96
CA ALA A 267 15.52 1.59 -29.20
C ALA A 267 14.73 2.44 -28.18
N ARG A 268 13.78 1.84 -27.49
CA ARG A 268 12.93 2.52 -26.46
C ARG A 268 13.29 2.17 -25.03
N SER A 269 14.41 1.50 -24.79
CA SER A 269 14.80 1.08 -23.43
C SER A 269 15.00 2.26 -22.46
N GLY A 270 15.54 3.39 -22.90
CA GLY A 270 15.67 4.61 -22.10
C GLY A 270 14.32 5.23 -21.72
N VAL A 271 13.39 5.26 -22.68
CA VAL A 271 12.01 5.73 -22.46
C VAL A 271 11.27 4.82 -21.46
N SER A 272 11.46 3.51 -21.60
CA SER A 272 10.90 2.53 -20.66
C SER A 272 11.44 2.71 -19.24
N ALA A 273 12.73 2.97 -19.09
CA ALA A 273 13.34 3.27 -17.79
C ALA A 273 12.77 4.58 -17.19
N ALA A 274 12.61 5.63 -17.98
CA ALA A 274 11.98 6.87 -17.56
C ALA A 274 10.51 6.64 -17.10
N ALA A 275 9.76 5.87 -17.85
CA ALA A 275 8.39 5.50 -17.50
C ALA A 275 8.32 4.71 -16.19
N THR A 276 9.24 3.77 -15.97
CA THR A 276 9.34 3.00 -14.72
C THR A 276 9.60 3.93 -13.51
N VAL A 277 10.49 4.92 -13.65
CA VAL A 277 10.76 5.90 -12.60
C VAL A 277 9.51 6.72 -12.28
N VAL A 278 8.78 7.20 -13.29
CA VAL A 278 7.50 7.91 -13.09
C VAL A 278 6.49 7.05 -12.30
N MET A 279 6.38 5.76 -12.65
CA MET A 279 5.50 4.82 -11.95
C MET A 279 5.89 4.58 -10.50
N MET A 280 7.17 4.63 -10.17
CA MET A 280 7.66 4.43 -8.79
C MET A 280 7.33 5.60 -7.86
N ILE A 281 7.16 6.81 -8.37
CA ILE A 281 6.96 8.02 -7.54
C ILE A 281 5.72 7.88 -6.65
N VAL A 282 4.59 7.45 -7.22
CA VAL A 282 3.32 7.42 -6.50
C VAL A 282 3.28 6.37 -5.38
N PRO A 283 3.64 5.09 -5.60
CA PRO A 283 3.72 4.10 -4.53
C PRO A 283 4.70 4.48 -3.42
N ILE A 284 5.85 5.06 -3.78
CA ILE A 284 6.84 5.53 -2.80
C ILE A 284 6.24 6.66 -1.96
N THR A 285 5.57 7.63 -2.59
CA THR A 285 4.92 8.74 -1.89
C THR A 285 3.84 8.25 -0.93
N VAL A 286 2.98 7.33 -1.38
CA VAL A 286 1.95 6.72 -0.54
C VAL A 286 2.59 5.98 0.63
N PHE A 287 3.64 5.21 0.39
CA PHE A 287 4.36 4.50 1.45
C PHE A 287 4.98 5.46 2.47
N VAL A 288 5.68 6.51 2.03
CA VAL A 288 6.32 7.51 2.91
C VAL A 288 5.29 8.21 3.80
N ILE A 289 4.10 8.53 3.26
CA ILE A 289 3.03 9.15 4.04
C ILE A 289 2.44 8.18 5.07
N THR A 290 2.34 6.90 4.75
CA THR A 290 1.66 5.90 5.58
C THR A 290 2.58 5.17 6.55
N GLN A 291 3.89 5.10 6.31
CA GLN A 291 4.87 4.31 7.08
C GLN A 291 4.90 4.64 8.58
N SER A 292 4.72 5.91 8.97
CA SER A 292 4.74 6.31 10.37
C SER A 292 3.65 5.63 11.21
N ASN A 293 2.48 5.37 10.60
CA ASN A 293 1.38 4.68 11.25
C ASN A 293 1.62 3.16 11.35
N VAL A 294 2.31 2.56 10.37
CA VAL A 294 2.66 1.13 10.37
C VAL A 294 3.68 0.83 11.46
N ILE A 295 4.73 1.65 11.57
CA ILE A 295 5.79 1.47 12.60
C ILE A 295 5.23 1.59 14.01
N THR A 296 4.36 2.58 14.26
CA THR A 296 3.76 2.81 15.59
C THR A 296 2.94 1.62 16.09
N THR A 297 2.42 0.83 15.17
CA THR A 297 1.55 -0.31 15.47
C THR A 297 2.25 -1.63 15.58
N MET A 298 3.29 -1.85 14.79
CA MET A 298 4.15 -3.03 14.99
C MET A 298 4.83 -2.97 16.36
N SER A 299 5.21 -1.78 16.84
CA SER A 299 5.76 -1.60 18.19
C SER A 299 4.72 -1.82 19.30
N ALA A 300 3.45 -1.46 19.08
CA ALA A 300 2.39 -1.65 20.07
C ALA A 300 1.92 -3.12 20.16
N SER A 301 2.02 -3.90 19.08
CA SER A 301 1.69 -5.33 19.11
C SER A 301 2.81 -6.20 19.73
N GLY A 302 4.07 -5.74 19.68
CA GLY A 302 5.22 -6.43 20.28
C GLY A 302 5.45 -6.18 21.77
N MET A 303 4.68 -5.31 22.42
CA MET A 303 4.80 -4.99 23.85
C MET A 303 3.71 -5.63 24.73
N LYS A 304 3.09 -6.70 24.27
CA LYS A 304 2.05 -7.44 25.03
C LYS A 304 2.54 -8.77 25.59
N ASP A 305 3.85 -8.90 25.81
CA ASP A 305 4.45 -9.99 26.62
C ASP A 305 5.08 -9.45 27.89
#